data_97a60a7d9c56299e79cbad0db73552f1
#
_entry.id   97a60a7d9c56299e79cbad0db73552f1
#
_cell.length_a   1.000
_cell.length_b   1.000
_cell.length_c   1.000
_cell.angle_alpha   90.00
_cell.angle_beta   90.00
_cell.angle_gamma   90.00
#
_symmetry.space_group_name_H-M   'P 1'
#
loop_
_entity.id
_entity.type
_entity.pdbx_description
1 polymer ?
#
loop_
_entity_poly.entity_id
_entity_poly.type
_entity_poly.pdbx_seq_one_letter_code
_entity_poly.pdbx_strand_id
1 'polypeptide(L)'
;PGVKIDVAAKAEADRDYLISTEDIQAWEAANGQIAKGSIILFSTGFAKRWPDLKTYLGTDQKGPDAVKDLHFPGLDPSAAKWLVESRKIKAVGIDTASIDRGQSTTFEAHVALMTNNIPAFENVGDMDGLPPRGFHVFAFPMKIKGGSGGPLRIAAFLPEHTHN
;
A
#
# COMPACT_ATOMS: atom_id res chain seq x y z
N PRO A 1 14.56 -5.13 1.26
CA PRO A 1 14.60 -3.76 0.70
C PRO A 1 13.21 -3.15 0.66
N GLY A 2 13.10 -1.84 1.01
CA GLY A 2 11.90 -1.05 0.90
C GLY A 2 11.90 -0.19 -0.36
N VAL A 3 10.71 0.00 -0.94
CA VAL A 3 10.43 0.90 -2.05
C VAL A 3 9.21 1.72 -1.66
N LYS A 4 9.28 3.05 -1.77
CA LYS A 4 8.12 3.94 -1.62
C LYS A 4 7.72 4.48 -2.98
N ILE A 5 6.47 4.23 -3.37
CA ILE A 5 5.85 4.80 -4.58
C ILE A 5 4.83 5.82 -4.12
N ASP A 6 5.08 7.08 -4.44
CA ASP A 6 4.23 8.20 -4.04
C ASP A 6 3.25 8.54 -5.16
N VAL A 7 1.97 8.45 -4.85
CA VAL A 7 0.85 8.79 -5.74
C VAL A 7 -0.11 9.81 -5.10
N ALA A 8 0.35 10.51 -4.05
CA ALA A 8 -0.49 11.40 -3.27
C ALA A 8 -1.19 12.47 -4.13
N ALA A 9 -0.49 13.06 -5.10
CA ALA A 9 -1.09 14.06 -6.00
C ALA A 9 -2.22 13.49 -6.86
N LYS A 10 -2.12 12.23 -7.29
CA LYS A 10 -3.15 11.54 -8.07
C LYS A 10 -4.34 11.15 -7.18
N ALA A 11 -4.06 10.65 -5.99
CA ALA A 11 -5.06 10.30 -4.98
C ALA A 11 -5.81 11.54 -4.44
N GLU A 12 -5.18 12.70 -4.41
CA GLU A 12 -5.86 13.96 -4.04
C GLU A 12 -6.80 14.44 -5.16
N ALA A 13 -6.41 14.23 -6.42
CA ALA A 13 -7.26 14.58 -7.57
C ALA A 13 -8.43 13.61 -7.76
N ASP A 14 -8.24 12.33 -7.43
CA ASP A 14 -9.25 11.28 -7.50
C ASP A 14 -9.16 10.38 -6.27
N ARG A 15 -10.17 10.48 -5.40
CA ARG A 15 -10.22 9.67 -4.15
C ARG A 15 -10.33 8.16 -4.41
N ASP A 16 -10.87 7.77 -5.55
CA ASP A 16 -11.04 6.36 -5.94
C ASP A 16 -9.93 5.88 -6.88
N TYR A 17 -8.79 6.60 -6.87
CA TYR A 17 -7.66 6.32 -7.73
C TYR A 17 -7.17 4.87 -7.61
N LEU A 18 -7.00 4.22 -8.76
CA LEU A 18 -6.39 2.90 -8.86
C LEU A 18 -4.93 3.06 -9.27
N ILE A 19 -4.02 2.68 -8.38
CA ILE A 19 -2.56 2.72 -8.61
C ILE A 19 -2.23 1.71 -9.70
N SER A 20 -1.80 2.21 -10.84
CA SER A 20 -1.65 1.42 -12.06
C SER A 20 -0.24 0.85 -12.25
N THR A 21 -0.09 -0.04 -13.22
CA THR A 21 1.21 -0.54 -13.65
C THR A 21 2.09 0.59 -14.21
N GLU A 22 1.48 1.56 -14.88
CA GLU A 22 2.15 2.73 -15.44
C GLU A 22 2.77 3.62 -14.34
N ASP A 23 2.10 3.76 -13.18
CA ASP A 23 2.66 4.46 -12.02
C ASP A 23 3.94 3.79 -11.54
N ILE A 24 3.90 2.47 -11.44
CA ILE A 24 5.04 1.68 -10.99
C ILE A 24 6.18 1.75 -11.98
N GLN A 25 5.88 1.67 -13.27
CA GLN A 25 6.88 1.78 -14.34
C GLN A 25 7.47 3.18 -14.43
N ALA A 26 6.68 4.23 -14.25
CA ALA A 26 7.16 5.60 -14.17
C ALA A 26 8.09 5.80 -12.97
N TRP A 27 7.75 5.20 -11.81
CA TRP A 27 8.63 5.20 -10.66
C TRP A 27 9.95 4.46 -10.97
N GLU A 28 9.91 3.31 -11.64
CA GLU A 28 11.10 2.55 -12.04
C GLU A 28 11.99 3.32 -13.02
N ALA A 29 11.40 4.04 -13.94
CA ALA A 29 12.15 4.87 -14.89
C ALA A 29 12.98 5.95 -14.17
N ALA A 30 12.47 6.52 -13.08
CA ALA A 30 13.13 7.54 -12.30
C ALA A 30 14.12 6.98 -11.25
N ASN A 31 13.85 5.79 -10.70
CA ASN A 31 14.56 5.28 -9.51
C ASN A 31 15.29 3.96 -9.76
N GLY A 32 15.15 3.37 -10.95
CA GLY A 32 15.66 2.05 -11.27
C GLY A 32 14.70 0.92 -10.91
N GLN A 33 14.91 -0.23 -11.53
CA GLN A 33 14.03 -1.40 -11.41
C GLN A 33 13.85 -1.86 -9.96
N ILE A 34 12.63 -2.24 -9.59
CA ILE A 34 12.30 -2.85 -8.31
C ILE A 34 12.99 -4.21 -8.20
N ALA A 35 13.82 -4.37 -7.17
CA ALA A 35 14.53 -5.62 -6.95
C ALA A 35 13.58 -6.73 -6.46
N LYS A 36 13.86 -7.97 -6.86
CA LYS A 36 13.17 -9.14 -6.33
C LYS A 36 13.22 -9.17 -4.80
N GLY A 37 12.09 -9.48 -4.19
CA GLY A 37 11.97 -9.57 -2.73
C GLY A 37 11.80 -8.22 -2.04
N SER A 38 11.58 -7.13 -2.78
CA SER A 38 11.26 -5.82 -2.20
C SER A 38 9.88 -5.81 -1.53
N ILE A 39 9.74 -4.97 -0.53
CA ILE A 39 8.46 -4.57 0.07
C ILE A 39 8.09 -3.21 -0.52
N ILE A 40 6.93 -3.14 -1.16
CA ILE A 40 6.45 -1.92 -1.82
C ILE A 40 5.51 -1.18 -0.86
N LEU A 41 5.77 0.09 -0.62
CA LEU A 41 4.91 0.97 0.17
C LEU A 41 4.30 2.02 -0.75
N PHE A 42 2.99 1.99 -0.91
CA PHE A 42 2.23 2.99 -1.65
C PHE A 42 1.82 4.12 -0.71
N SER A 43 2.27 5.34 -1.01
CA SER A 43 1.93 6.57 -0.28
C SER A 43 0.87 7.34 -1.07
N THR A 44 -0.35 7.34 -0.56
CA THR A 44 -1.49 8.04 -1.16
C THR A 44 -1.78 9.36 -0.47
N GLY A 45 -1.11 9.64 0.66
CA GLY A 45 -1.36 10.81 1.49
C GLY A 45 -2.56 10.65 2.43
N PHE A 46 -3.25 9.50 2.41
CA PHE A 46 -4.45 9.26 3.22
C PHE A 46 -4.15 9.10 4.71
N ALA A 47 -2.95 8.68 5.10
CA ALA A 47 -2.56 8.64 6.51
C ALA A 47 -2.80 9.96 7.24
N LYS A 48 -2.66 11.11 6.56
CA LYS A 48 -2.87 12.46 7.11
C LYS A 48 -4.33 12.76 7.43
N ARG A 49 -5.27 11.98 6.90
CA ARG A 49 -6.72 12.12 7.11
C ARG A 49 -7.19 11.40 8.37
N TRP A 50 -6.38 10.48 8.90
CA TRP A 50 -6.64 9.80 10.16
C TRP A 50 -6.50 10.77 11.35
N PRO A 51 -7.36 10.70 12.44
CA PRO A 51 -8.36 9.66 12.69
C PRO A 51 -9.80 10.03 12.29
N ASP A 52 -10.01 11.06 11.47
CA ASP A 52 -11.35 11.44 11.02
C ASP A 52 -11.86 10.42 9.99
N LEU A 53 -12.83 9.57 10.39
CA LEU A 53 -13.33 8.50 9.53
C LEU A 53 -13.96 9.03 8.25
N LYS A 54 -14.67 10.15 8.31
CA LYS A 54 -15.35 10.70 7.14
C LYS A 54 -14.37 11.21 6.09
N THR A 55 -13.30 11.87 6.51
CA THR A 55 -12.24 12.30 5.60
C THR A 55 -11.36 11.15 5.14
N TYR A 56 -11.13 10.14 6.00
CA TYR A 56 -10.28 8.99 5.70
C TYR A 56 -10.97 7.95 4.81
N LEU A 57 -12.21 7.55 5.17
CA LEU A 57 -12.94 6.49 4.47
C LEU A 57 -13.92 7.02 3.40
N GLY A 58 -14.29 8.31 3.45
CA GLY A 58 -15.39 8.89 2.66
C GLY A 58 -16.72 8.91 3.39
N THR A 59 -16.90 8.07 4.41
CA THR A 59 -18.11 7.98 5.22
C THR A 59 -17.79 7.61 6.67
N ASP A 60 -18.64 8.01 7.58
CA ASP A 60 -18.64 7.56 9.00
C ASP A 60 -19.70 6.47 9.26
N GLN A 61 -20.46 6.09 8.26
CA GLN A 61 -21.43 4.98 8.34
C GLN A 61 -20.70 3.65 8.49
N LYS A 62 -21.40 2.68 9.12
CA LYS A 62 -20.87 1.34 9.38
C LYS A 62 -21.78 0.28 8.79
N GLY A 63 -21.21 -0.88 8.55
CA GLY A 63 -21.93 -2.05 8.05
C GLY A 63 -21.87 -2.22 6.54
N PRO A 64 -22.46 -3.29 6.00
CA PRO A 64 -22.34 -3.63 4.58
C PRO A 64 -22.88 -2.56 3.63
N ASP A 65 -23.92 -1.84 4.03
CA ASP A 65 -24.52 -0.79 3.21
C ASP A 65 -23.64 0.45 3.02
N ALA A 66 -22.63 0.62 3.90
CA ALA A 66 -21.69 1.73 3.80
C ALA A 66 -20.61 1.51 2.73
N VAL A 67 -20.43 0.30 2.21
CA VAL A 67 -19.35 -0.01 1.23
C VAL A 67 -19.43 0.85 -0.02
N LYS A 68 -20.64 1.16 -0.50
CA LYS A 68 -20.86 2.03 -1.67
C LYS A 68 -20.39 3.48 -1.45
N ASP A 69 -20.29 3.90 -0.19
CA ASP A 69 -19.92 5.25 0.23
C ASP A 69 -18.45 5.34 0.69
N LEU A 70 -17.69 4.23 0.58
CA LEU A 70 -16.26 4.22 0.83
C LEU A 70 -15.52 4.81 -0.36
N HIS A 71 -14.69 5.82 -0.09
CA HIS A 71 -13.92 6.53 -1.10
C HIS A 71 -12.48 6.69 -0.65
N PHE A 72 -11.61 5.79 -1.07
CA PHE A 72 -10.16 5.83 -0.87
C PHE A 72 -9.44 5.05 -1.96
N PRO A 73 -8.19 5.43 -2.30
CA PRO A 73 -7.39 4.77 -3.33
C PRO A 73 -7.07 3.31 -3.00
N GLY A 74 -6.80 2.55 -4.05
CA GLY A 74 -6.31 1.18 -3.92
C GLY A 74 -5.36 0.81 -5.04
N LEU A 75 -4.81 -0.41 -4.97
CA LEU A 75 -3.97 -0.98 -6.01
C LEU A 75 -4.84 -1.58 -7.11
N ASP A 76 -4.54 -1.26 -8.37
CA ASP A 76 -5.19 -1.89 -9.51
C ASP A 76 -4.87 -3.40 -9.51
N PRO A 77 -5.85 -4.30 -9.69
CA PRO A 77 -5.63 -5.74 -9.70
C PRO A 77 -4.59 -6.20 -10.74
N SER A 78 -4.53 -5.54 -11.90
CA SER A 78 -3.54 -5.86 -12.93
C SER A 78 -2.14 -5.44 -12.50
N ALA A 79 -2.01 -4.32 -11.79
CA ALA A 79 -0.75 -3.87 -11.21
C ALA A 79 -0.29 -4.81 -10.09
N ALA A 80 -1.21 -5.28 -9.24
CA ALA A 80 -0.91 -6.29 -8.22
C ALA A 80 -0.35 -7.57 -8.85
N LYS A 81 -1.02 -8.09 -9.87
CA LYS A 81 -0.57 -9.27 -10.63
C LYS A 81 0.80 -9.04 -11.28
N TRP A 82 0.99 -7.90 -11.91
CA TRP A 82 2.25 -7.55 -12.55
C TRP A 82 3.41 -7.51 -11.55
N LEU A 83 3.22 -6.92 -10.36
CA LEU A 83 4.22 -6.90 -9.29
C LEU A 83 4.61 -8.32 -8.84
N VAL A 84 3.63 -9.21 -8.67
CA VAL A 84 3.86 -10.60 -8.30
C VAL A 84 4.66 -11.33 -9.38
N GLU A 85 4.21 -11.26 -10.63
CA GLU A 85 4.77 -12.03 -11.73
C GLU A 85 6.10 -11.48 -12.24
N SER A 86 6.20 -10.16 -12.39
CA SER A 86 7.33 -9.52 -13.06
C SER A 86 8.40 -9.01 -12.09
N ARG A 87 8.06 -8.72 -10.83
CA ARG A 87 9.01 -8.19 -9.83
C ARG A 87 9.27 -9.15 -8.67
N LYS A 88 8.42 -10.20 -8.51
CA LYS A 88 8.61 -11.19 -7.45
C LYS A 88 8.76 -10.53 -6.08
N ILE A 89 7.88 -9.58 -5.80
CA ILE A 89 7.89 -8.80 -4.55
C ILE A 89 7.64 -9.68 -3.33
N LYS A 90 7.93 -9.16 -2.13
CA LYS A 90 7.73 -9.89 -0.87
C LYS A 90 6.46 -9.50 -0.13
N ALA A 91 6.09 -8.23 -0.21
CA ALA A 91 4.88 -7.68 0.41
C ALA A 91 4.52 -6.35 -0.24
N VAL A 92 3.30 -5.88 0.00
CA VAL A 92 2.86 -4.51 -0.29
C VAL A 92 2.34 -3.86 0.97
N GLY A 93 2.42 -2.52 1.04
CA GLY A 93 1.79 -1.72 2.07
C GLY A 93 1.13 -0.49 1.45
N ILE A 94 0.08 0.01 2.08
CA ILE A 94 -0.65 1.20 1.67
C ILE A 94 -1.17 1.97 2.89
N ASP A 95 -1.28 3.27 2.78
CA ASP A 95 -1.77 4.15 3.86
C ASP A 95 -3.30 4.34 3.85
N THR A 96 -4.03 3.51 3.11
CA THR A 96 -5.51 3.43 3.11
C THR A 96 -6.01 2.25 3.93
N ALA A 97 -7.32 2.19 4.15
CA ALA A 97 -7.97 1.15 4.94
C ALA A 97 -7.98 -0.23 4.27
N SER A 98 -7.72 -0.30 2.97
CA SER A 98 -7.62 -1.54 2.21
C SER A 98 -6.65 -1.37 1.04
N ILE A 99 -6.01 -2.47 0.63
CA ILE A 99 -5.23 -2.52 -0.61
C ILE A 99 -6.11 -2.44 -1.86
N ASP A 100 -7.36 -2.91 -1.79
CA ASP A 100 -8.37 -2.63 -2.80
C ASP A 100 -8.98 -1.25 -2.55
N ARG A 101 -9.45 -0.57 -3.59
CA ARG A 101 -10.15 0.71 -3.44
C ARG A 101 -11.43 0.57 -2.61
N GLY A 102 -11.91 1.68 -2.05
CA GLY A 102 -12.99 1.72 -1.07
C GLY A 102 -14.27 0.97 -1.45
N GLN A 103 -14.71 1.05 -2.71
CA GLN A 103 -15.97 0.44 -3.20
C GLN A 103 -15.79 -0.99 -3.72
N SER A 104 -14.60 -1.59 -3.55
CA SER A 104 -14.36 -2.96 -3.99
C SER A 104 -15.24 -3.95 -3.22
N THR A 105 -15.96 -4.79 -3.95
CA THR A 105 -16.75 -5.90 -3.40
C THR A 105 -16.18 -7.27 -3.76
N THR A 106 -15.21 -7.31 -4.66
CA THR A 106 -14.58 -8.53 -5.21
C THR A 106 -13.17 -8.75 -4.69
N PHE A 107 -12.54 -7.74 -4.07
CA PHE A 107 -11.21 -7.81 -3.46
C PHE A 107 -10.13 -8.36 -4.39
N GLU A 108 -10.12 -7.92 -5.64
CA GLU A 108 -9.30 -8.53 -6.69
C GLU A 108 -7.81 -8.31 -6.50
N ALA A 109 -7.39 -7.16 -5.93
CA ALA A 109 -5.98 -6.94 -5.57
C ALA A 109 -5.56 -7.86 -4.43
N HIS A 110 -6.39 -8.06 -3.40
CA HIS A 110 -6.17 -9.08 -2.36
C HIS A 110 -6.02 -10.46 -2.97
N VAL A 111 -6.94 -10.87 -3.84
CA VAL A 111 -6.90 -12.20 -4.48
C VAL A 111 -5.59 -12.37 -5.24
N ALA A 112 -5.17 -11.38 -6.04
CA ALA A 112 -3.93 -11.45 -6.82
C ALA A 112 -2.69 -11.61 -5.91
N LEU A 113 -2.66 -10.95 -4.76
CA LEU A 113 -1.56 -11.01 -3.81
C LEU A 113 -1.58 -12.27 -2.97
N MET A 114 -2.71 -12.57 -2.30
CA MET A 114 -2.82 -13.62 -1.28
C MET A 114 -2.70 -15.03 -1.89
N THR A 115 -3.21 -15.26 -3.10
CA THR A 115 -3.00 -16.55 -3.81
C THR A 115 -1.52 -16.83 -4.10
N ASN A 116 -0.68 -15.81 -4.05
CA ASN A 116 0.77 -15.92 -4.23
C ASN A 116 1.55 -15.79 -2.91
N ASN A 117 0.87 -15.86 -1.75
CA ASN A 117 1.45 -15.68 -0.42
C ASN A 117 2.17 -14.32 -0.25
N ILE A 118 1.69 -13.27 -0.87
CA ILE A 118 2.19 -11.91 -0.73
C ILE A 118 1.28 -11.18 0.26
N PRO A 119 1.74 -10.88 1.49
CA PRO A 119 0.94 -10.14 2.46
C PRO A 119 0.76 -8.68 2.06
N ALA A 120 -0.40 -8.10 2.44
CA ALA A 120 -0.69 -6.69 2.35
C ALA A 120 -0.72 -6.06 3.74
N PHE A 121 -0.13 -4.88 3.90
CA PHE A 121 -0.17 -4.04 5.09
C PHE A 121 -1.07 -2.84 4.80
N GLU A 122 -2.10 -2.67 5.58
CA GLU A 122 -3.09 -1.61 5.41
C GLU A 122 -3.01 -0.63 6.57
N ASN A 123 -3.56 0.56 6.40
CA ASN A 123 -3.47 1.62 7.39
C ASN A 123 -2.01 1.91 7.81
N VAL A 124 -1.08 1.82 6.86
CA VAL A 124 0.32 2.19 7.13
C VAL A 124 0.36 3.68 7.49
N GLY A 125 1.11 4.02 8.53
CA GLY A 125 1.25 5.40 8.97
C GLY A 125 1.92 6.31 7.95
N ASP A 126 2.13 7.56 8.33
CA ASP A 126 2.77 8.55 7.46
C ASP A 126 4.15 8.09 6.99
N MET A 127 4.37 8.16 5.68
CA MET A 127 5.59 7.73 4.99
C MET A 127 6.38 8.90 4.38
N ASP A 128 6.00 10.15 4.67
CA ASP A 128 6.64 11.35 4.05
C ASP A 128 8.15 11.38 4.25
N GLY A 129 8.64 10.94 5.41
CA GLY A 129 10.07 10.88 5.73
C GLY A 129 10.87 9.80 5.01
N LEU A 130 10.22 8.90 4.24
CA LEU A 130 10.91 7.83 3.55
C LEU A 130 11.39 8.27 2.16
N PRO A 131 12.64 7.98 1.79
CA PRO A 131 13.11 8.15 0.41
C PRO A 131 12.42 7.16 -0.53
N PRO A 132 12.47 7.34 -1.86
CA PRO A 132 11.91 6.40 -2.82
C PRO A 132 12.47 4.97 -2.68
N ARG A 133 13.75 4.84 -2.31
CA ARG A 133 14.48 3.58 -2.10
C ARG A 133 15.66 3.78 -1.14
N GLY A 134 16.40 2.70 -0.84
CA GLY A 134 17.60 2.78 0.00
C GLY A 134 17.33 2.56 1.49
N PHE A 135 16.16 2.06 1.85
CA PHE A 135 15.80 1.69 3.22
C PHE A 135 15.37 0.21 3.33
N HIS A 136 15.25 -0.28 4.54
CA HIS A 136 14.73 -1.63 4.81
C HIS A 136 13.45 -1.53 5.61
N VAL A 137 12.48 -2.40 5.28
CA VAL A 137 11.20 -2.50 6.00
C VAL A 137 11.20 -3.74 6.87
N PHE A 138 10.77 -3.57 8.11
CA PHE A 138 10.53 -4.63 9.08
C PHE A 138 9.06 -4.59 9.47
N ALA A 139 8.34 -5.67 9.21
CA ALA A 139 6.92 -5.82 9.55
C ALA A 139 6.77 -7.01 10.50
N PHE A 140 6.27 -6.74 11.71
CA PHE A 140 6.14 -7.72 12.79
C PHE A 140 4.66 -7.94 13.12
N PRO A 141 3.96 -8.83 12.38
CA PRO A 141 2.57 -9.15 12.66
C PRO A 141 2.43 -9.92 13.97
N MET A 142 1.32 -9.71 14.64
CA MET A 142 0.90 -10.48 15.78
C MET A 142 0.65 -11.94 15.38
N LYS A 143 1.17 -12.89 16.16
CA LYS A 143 0.95 -14.34 15.93
C LYS A 143 -0.38 -14.78 16.52
N ILE A 144 -1.43 -14.76 15.72
CA ILE A 144 -2.77 -15.21 16.11
C ILE A 144 -3.01 -16.60 15.51
N LYS A 145 -3.24 -17.60 16.36
CA LYS A 145 -3.53 -18.96 15.90
C LYS A 145 -4.82 -19.00 15.07
N GLY A 146 -4.72 -19.44 13.83
CA GLY A 146 -5.85 -19.51 12.91
C GLY A 146 -6.32 -18.17 12.35
N GLY A 147 -5.62 -17.06 12.67
CA GLY A 147 -5.92 -15.73 12.12
C GLY A 147 -5.41 -15.55 10.69
N SER A 148 -6.20 -14.89 9.87
CA SER A 148 -5.82 -14.48 8.50
C SER A 148 -5.11 -13.13 8.46
N GLY A 149 -5.17 -12.34 9.54
CA GLY A 149 -4.54 -11.05 9.69
C GLY A 149 -4.56 -10.58 11.15
N GLY A 150 -3.88 -9.49 11.43
CA GLY A 150 -3.84 -8.90 12.76
C GLY A 150 -3.01 -7.61 12.78
N PRO A 151 -3.07 -6.85 13.87
CA PRO A 151 -2.23 -5.67 14.05
C PRO A 151 -0.76 -6.00 13.90
N LEU A 152 -0.01 -5.07 13.32
CA LEU A 152 1.43 -5.22 13.19
C LEU A 152 2.17 -3.94 13.61
N ARG A 153 3.40 -4.11 14.05
CA ARG A 153 4.39 -3.03 14.09
C ARG A 153 5.15 -3.04 12.76
N ILE A 154 5.14 -1.92 12.07
CA ILE A 154 5.98 -1.71 10.89
C ILE A 154 7.01 -0.63 11.19
N ALA A 155 8.24 -0.83 10.75
CA ALA A 155 9.34 0.10 10.92
C ALA A 155 10.20 0.15 9.66
N ALA A 156 10.75 1.31 9.37
CA ALA A 156 11.74 1.49 8.32
C ALA A 156 13.11 1.80 8.95
N PHE A 157 14.13 1.10 8.50
CA PHE A 157 15.51 1.39 8.83
C PHE A 157 16.15 2.15 7.66
N LEU A 158 16.59 3.37 7.93
CA LEU A 158 17.34 4.20 6.99
C LEU A 158 18.81 4.10 7.38
N PRO A 159 19.69 3.58 6.52
CA PRO A 159 21.12 3.60 6.79
C PRO A 159 21.60 5.07 6.87
N GLU A 160 22.51 5.34 7.78
CA GLU A 160 23.14 6.65 7.88
C GLU A 160 23.81 7.00 6.53
N HIS A 161 23.53 8.18 6.01
CA HIS A 161 24.34 8.72 4.93
C HIS A 161 25.70 9.06 5.51
N THR A 162 26.69 8.20 5.27
CA THR A 162 28.09 8.60 5.47
C THR A 162 28.36 9.76 4.52
N HIS A 163 28.38 10.98 5.05
CA HIS A 163 28.92 12.12 4.33
C HIS A 163 30.42 11.84 4.12
N ASN A 164 30.77 11.42 2.90
CA ASN A 164 32.14 11.44 2.41
C ASN A 164 32.46 12.85 1.87
#